data_f2fbf60e4f3c4643173ee2f9e42d61a8
#
_entry.id   f2fbf60e4f3c4643173ee2f9e42d61a8
#
_cell.length_a   1.000
_cell.length_b   1.000
_cell.length_c   1.000
_cell.angle_alpha   90.00
_cell.angle_beta   90.00
_cell.angle_gamma   90.00
#
_symmetry.space_group_name_H-M   'P 1'
#
loop_
_entity.id
_entity.type
_entity.pdbx_description
1 polymer ?
#
loop_
_entity_poly.entity_id
_entity_poly.type
_entity_poly.pdbx_seq_one_letter_code
_entity_poly.pdbx_strand_id
1 'polypeptide(L)'
;MRILLACMTGFGLDLIFGDPYWLYHPIRLIGHLISFLEKPLRSAAGKSPKKQIVAGGILWLLVILISTGIPCLMLWAAEKIHPAVSFLLECFWCYQILAARSLSVESKKEYHALKTQDVEGARKAVSMIVGRDTKSLTEEGIAKAAVETVAENTSDGVTAPLMFLMLGGAPLGFLYKAVNTMDSMLGYKNEKNLYFGRVAAKMDDVFNYLPSRVSAVLMIAAAFLTGMDAKKAAQIYKRDRRKHASPNSAQTESVCAGALQVQLAGDAWYFGVLHKKETIGDPIRPVEAEDIKRAGRLMYVTAVLTLLFAGMIRFWYFW
;
A
#
# COMPACT_ATOMS: atom_id res chain seq x y z
N MET A 1 -15.85 7.64 19.60
CA MET A 1 -16.30 6.23 19.68
C MET A 1 -16.78 5.68 18.34
N ARG A 2 -17.70 6.36 17.61
CA ARG A 2 -18.29 5.87 16.35
C ARG A 2 -17.27 5.44 15.27
N ILE A 3 -16.29 6.29 14.96
CA ILE A 3 -15.25 5.97 13.95
C ILE A 3 -14.38 4.77 14.40
N LEU A 4 -14.06 4.65 15.69
CA LEU A 4 -13.33 3.50 16.21
C LEU A 4 -14.08 2.20 15.94
N LEU A 5 -15.38 2.16 16.28
CA LEU A 5 -16.24 0.99 16.04
C LEU A 5 -16.38 0.70 14.54
N ALA A 6 -16.53 1.73 13.70
CA ALA A 6 -16.58 1.55 12.25
C ALA A 6 -15.29 0.97 11.68
N CYS A 7 -14.12 1.46 12.13
CA CYS A 7 -12.83 0.92 11.72
C CYS A 7 -12.62 -0.53 12.18
N MET A 8 -13.00 -0.86 13.43
CA MET A 8 -12.91 -2.24 13.94
C MET A 8 -13.82 -3.18 13.14
N THR A 9 -15.06 -2.75 12.86
CA THR A 9 -16.00 -3.51 12.02
C THR A 9 -15.47 -3.66 10.59
N GLY A 10 -15.01 -2.56 9.97
CA GLY A 10 -14.43 -2.58 8.62
C GLY A 10 -13.20 -3.48 8.51
N PHE A 11 -12.31 -3.44 9.51
CA PHE A 11 -11.14 -4.33 9.57
C PHE A 11 -11.57 -5.81 9.69
N GLY A 12 -12.55 -6.12 10.56
CA GLY A 12 -13.10 -7.47 10.66
C GLY A 12 -13.71 -7.96 9.34
N LEU A 13 -14.45 -7.10 8.64
CA LEU A 13 -15.03 -7.41 7.33
C LEU A 13 -13.94 -7.64 6.27
N ASP A 14 -12.86 -6.83 6.24
CA ASP A 14 -11.73 -7.05 5.34
C ASP A 14 -11.08 -8.41 5.58
N LEU A 15 -10.85 -8.79 6.84
CA LEU A 15 -10.27 -10.10 7.17
C LEU A 15 -11.15 -11.28 6.72
N ILE A 16 -12.47 -11.12 6.69
CA ILE A 16 -13.42 -12.19 6.33
C ILE A 16 -13.64 -12.24 4.81
N PHE A 17 -13.91 -11.10 4.17
CA PHE A 17 -14.36 -11.04 2.79
C PHE A 17 -13.26 -10.64 1.80
N GLY A 18 -12.29 -9.78 2.19
CA GLY A 18 -11.35 -9.16 1.26
C GLY A 18 -12.07 -8.33 0.20
N ASP A 19 -11.54 -8.28 -1.02
CA ASP A 19 -12.14 -7.55 -2.16
C ASP A 19 -12.71 -8.53 -3.19
N PRO A 20 -13.96 -8.99 -3.03
CA PRO A 20 -14.57 -9.89 -4.00
C PRO A 20 -14.77 -9.19 -5.36
N TYR A 21 -14.42 -9.85 -6.45
CA TYR A 21 -14.43 -9.28 -7.81
C TYR A 21 -15.78 -8.73 -8.27
N TRP A 22 -16.89 -9.25 -7.73
CA TRP A 22 -18.25 -8.78 -8.04
C TRP A 22 -18.61 -7.45 -7.37
N LEU A 23 -17.91 -7.10 -6.27
CA LEU A 23 -18.14 -5.85 -5.56
C LEU A 23 -17.32 -4.73 -6.21
N TYR A 24 -18.01 -3.70 -6.67
CA TYR A 24 -17.33 -2.57 -7.30
C TYR A 24 -16.49 -1.80 -6.29
N HIS A 25 -15.19 -1.75 -6.51
CA HIS A 25 -14.26 -1.15 -5.56
C HIS A 25 -14.07 0.36 -5.81
N PRO A 26 -14.17 1.23 -4.78
CA PRO A 26 -14.06 2.68 -4.93
C PRO A 26 -12.75 3.15 -5.57
N ILE A 27 -11.65 2.41 -5.40
CA ILE A 27 -10.35 2.72 -6.04
C ILE A 27 -10.49 2.77 -7.57
N ARG A 28 -11.38 1.96 -8.17
CA ARG A 28 -11.64 2.00 -9.62
C ARG A 28 -12.28 3.33 -10.03
N LEU A 29 -13.18 3.88 -9.18
CA LEU A 29 -13.76 5.21 -9.41
C LEU A 29 -12.69 6.29 -9.35
N ILE A 30 -11.80 6.23 -8.35
CA ILE A 30 -10.66 7.15 -8.24
C ILE A 30 -9.75 7.03 -9.46
N GLY A 31 -9.43 5.81 -9.91
CA GLY A 31 -8.63 5.58 -11.11
C GLY A 31 -9.29 6.14 -12.38
N HIS A 32 -10.61 5.96 -12.54
CA HIS A 32 -11.36 6.56 -13.65
C HIS A 32 -11.36 8.09 -13.58
N LEU A 33 -11.53 8.67 -12.40
CA LEU A 33 -11.47 10.12 -12.18
C LEU A 33 -10.09 10.67 -12.56
N ILE A 34 -9.01 10.01 -12.14
CA ILE A 34 -7.65 10.38 -12.52
C ILE A 34 -7.50 10.37 -14.03
N SER A 35 -7.88 9.27 -14.70
CA SER A 35 -7.77 9.12 -16.15
C SER A 35 -8.63 10.14 -16.92
N PHE A 36 -9.81 10.47 -16.41
CA PHE A 36 -10.69 11.46 -16.98
C PHE A 36 -10.10 12.87 -16.93
N LEU A 37 -9.55 13.27 -15.78
CA LEU A 37 -8.93 14.57 -15.57
C LEU A 37 -7.54 14.69 -16.20
N GLU A 38 -6.78 13.60 -16.30
CA GLU A 38 -5.44 13.57 -16.87
C GLU A 38 -5.42 14.07 -18.32
N LYS A 39 -6.36 13.57 -19.15
CA LYS A 39 -6.36 13.86 -20.60
C LYS A 39 -6.43 15.35 -20.92
N PRO A 40 -7.44 16.11 -20.44
CA PRO A 40 -7.55 17.54 -20.75
C PRO A 40 -6.43 18.37 -20.11
N LEU A 41 -6.00 18.05 -18.88
CA LEU A 41 -4.94 18.78 -18.20
C LEU A 41 -3.59 18.58 -18.88
N ARG A 42 -3.29 17.37 -19.34
CA ARG A 42 -2.08 17.09 -20.11
C ARG A 42 -2.07 17.79 -21.46
N SER A 43 -3.21 17.78 -22.17
CA SER A 43 -3.36 18.49 -23.45
C SER A 43 -3.12 19.99 -23.28
N ALA A 44 -3.69 20.61 -22.27
CA ALA A 44 -3.51 22.03 -21.97
C ALA A 44 -2.07 22.41 -21.57
N ALA A 45 -1.38 21.51 -20.88
CA ALA A 45 0.03 21.73 -20.47
C ALA A 45 1.02 21.60 -21.63
N GLY A 46 0.69 20.82 -22.65
CA GLY A 46 1.58 20.52 -23.77
C GLY A 46 2.92 19.90 -23.32
N LYS A 47 4.01 20.24 -24.01
CA LYS A 47 5.36 19.70 -23.73
C LYS A 47 6.16 20.50 -22.68
N SER A 48 5.64 21.60 -22.16
CA SER A 48 6.38 22.44 -21.20
C SER A 48 6.49 21.76 -19.83
N PRO A 49 7.72 21.51 -19.31
CA PRO A 49 7.92 20.89 -18.00
C PRO A 49 7.21 21.62 -16.85
N LYS A 50 7.30 22.96 -16.83
CA LYS A 50 6.66 23.80 -15.79
C LYS A 50 5.14 23.68 -15.85
N LYS A 51 4.55 23.75 -17.05
CA LYS A 51 3.08 23.61 -17.21
C LYS A 51 2.61 22.21 -16.84
N GLN A 52 3.39 21.17 -17.15
CA GLN A 52 3.06 19.79 -16.73
C GLN A 52 3.06 19.62 -15.22
N ILE A 53 4.02 20.21 -14.50
CA ILE A 53 4.04 20.16 -13.02
C ILE A 53 2.81 20.87 -12.45
N VAL A 54 2.45 22.04 -12.98
CA VAL A 54 1.25 22.79 -12.54
C VAL A 54 -0.03 21.98 -12.81
N ALA A 55 -0.16 21.44 -14.03
CA ALA A 55 -1.32 20.62 -14.42
C ALA A 55 -1.44 19.34 -13.57
N GLY A 56 -0.32 18.69 -13.26
CA GLY A 56 -0.29 17.57 -12.32
C GLY A 56 -0.68 17.95 -10.89
N GLY A 57 -0.30 19.15 -10.44
CA GLY A 57 -0.73 19.71 -9.16
C GLY A 57 -2.24 20.02 -9.11
N ILE A 58 -2.79 20.58 -10.20
CA ILE A 58 -4.23 20.81 -10.33
C ILE A 58 -4.98 19.48 -10.33
N LEU A 59 -4.51 18.48 -11.08
CA LEU A 59 -5.09 17.14 -11.07
C LEU A 59 -5.11 16.57 -9.66
N TRP A 60 -3.97 16.62 -8.96
CA TRP A 60 -3.84 16.12 -7.60
C TRP A 60 -4.88 16.78 -6.67
N LEU A 61 -4.98 18.12 -6.72
CA LEU A 61 -5.93 18.85 -5.87
C LEU A 61 -7.39 18.48 -6.17
N LEU A 62 -7.76 18.40 -7.45
CA LEU A 62 -9.13 18.04 -7.86
C LEU A 62 -9.48 16.63 -7.43
N VAL A 63 -8.59 15.66 -7.65
CA VAL A 63 -8.82 14.26 -7.25
C VAL A 63 -8.97 14.15 -5.74
N ILE A 64 -8.14 14.83 -4.93
CA ILE A 64 -8.26 14.84 -3.47
C ILE A 64 -9.59 15.46 -3.03
N LEU A 65 -9.96 16.63 -3.55
CA LEU A 65 -11.18 17.31 -3.17
C LEU A 65 -12.43 16.47 -3.49
N ILE A 66 -12.47 15.87 -4.66
CA ILE A 66 -13.60 15.04 -5.09
C ILE A 66 -13.65 13.73 -4.28
N SER A 67 -12.52 13.03 -4.16
CA SER A 67 -12.45 11.73 -3.48
C SER A 67 -12.69 11.82 -1.97
N THR A 68 -12.46 12.98 -1.36
CA THR A 68 -12.76 13.25 0.05
C THR A 68 -14.11 13.87 0.24
N GLY A 69 -14.47 14.84 -0.61
CA GLY A 69 -15.69 15.63 -0.49
C GLY A 69 -16.95 14.80 -0.74
N ILE A 70 -16.95 13.92 -1.75
CA ILE A 70 -18.12 13.06 -2.02
C ILE A 70 -18.43 12.15 -0.82
N PRO A 71 -17.49 11.39 -0.23
CA PRO A 71 -17.75 10.62 1.00
C PRO A 71 -18.22 11.49 2.17
N CYS A 72 -17.64 12.67 2.37
CA CYS A 72 -18.11 13.60 3.41
C CYS A 72 -19.58 13.96 3.22
N LEU A 73 -19.97 14.37 1.99
CA LEU A 73 -21.34 14.75 1.67
C LEU A 73 -22.31 13.58 1.81
N MET A 74 -21.92 12.39 1.37
CA MET A 74 -22.76 11.20 1.49
C MET A 74 -22.97 10.79 2.95
N LEU A 75 -21.94 10.82 3.80
CA LEU A 75 -22.08 10.56 5.23
C LEU A 75 -22.95 11.60 5.90
N TRP A 76 -22.78 12.89 5.55
CA TRP A 76 -23.62 13.96 6.06
C TRP A 76 -25.10 13.77 5.64
N ALA A 77 -25.36 13.43 4.39
CA ALA A 77 -26.71 13.17 3.90
C ALA A 77 -27.32 11.93 4.57
N ALA A 78 -26.54 10.85 4.70
CA ALA A 78 -26.96 9.64 5.39
C ALA A 78 -27.30 9.89 6.88
N GLU A 79 -26.54 10.79 7.55
CA GLU A 79 -26.82 11.20 8.94
C GLU A 79 -28.16 11.94 9.08
N LYS A 80 -28.56 12.71 8.06
CA LYS A 80 -29.85 13.39 8.03
C LYS A 80 -31.02 12.42 7.85
N ILE A 81 -30.79 11.27 7.23
CA ILE A 81 -31.79 10.21 7.09
C ILE A 81 -31.90 9.45 8.40
N HIS A 82 -30.81 8.88 8.88
CA HIS A 82 -30.73 8.18 10.16
C HIS A 82 -29.26 7.92 10.56
N PRO A 83 -28.87 8.13 11.84
CA PRO A 83 -27.49 7.90 12.28
C PRO A 83 -26.96 6.47 12.01
N ALA A 84 -27.84 5.46 12.06
CA ALA A 84 -27.45 4.08 11.76
C ALA A 84 -27.08 3.89 10.27
N VAL A 85 -27.75 4.59 9.34
CA VAL A 85 -27.43 4.52 7.89
C VAL A 85 -26.04 5.08 7.64
N SER A 86 -25.73 6.22 8.24
CA SER A 86 -24.41 6.83 8.16
C SER A 86 -23.32 5.93 8.79
N PHE A 87 -23.64 5.28 9.94
CA PHE A 87 -22.69 4.35 10.58
C PHE A 87 -22.43 3.09 9.73
N LEU A 88 -23.46 2.49 9.15
CA LEU A 88 -23.31 1.33 8.27
C LEU A 88 -22.52 1.68 7.01
N LEU A 89 -22.75 2.86 6.42
CA LEU A 89 -21.98 3.35 5.28
C LEU A 89 -20.52 3.58 5.66
N GLU A 90 -20.24 4.13 6.84
CA GLU A 90 -18.89 4.30 7.37
C GLU A 90 -18.19 2.95 7.53
N CYS A 91 -18.84 1.96 8.15
CA CYS A 91 -18.30 0.60 8.31
C CYS A 91 -17.97 -0.04 6.95
N PHE A 92 -18.88 0.09 5.99
CA PHE A 92 -18.71 -0.45 4.65
C PHE A 92 -17.51 0.18 3.92
N TRP A 93 -17.34 1.49 4.01
CA TRP A 93 -16.18 2.16 3.42
C TRP A 93 -14.88 1.89 4.16
N CYS A 94 -14.90 1.80 5.49
CA CYS A 94 -13.74 1.36 6.24
C CYS A 94 -13.27 -0.04 5.77
N TYR A 95 -14.21 -0.94 5.49
CA TYR A 95 -13.92 -2.25 4.91
C TYR A 95 -13.27 -2.12 3.52
N GLN A 96 -13.86 -1.35 2.60
CA GLN A 96 -13.35 -1.23 1.23
C GLN A 96 -12.02 -0.46 1.10
N ILE A 97 -11.63 0.31 2.09
CA ILE A 97 -10.36 1.06 2.07
C ILE A 97 -9.17 0.18 2.46
N LEU A 98 -9.40 -0.85 3.27
CA LEU A 98 -8.37 -1.78 3.72
C LEU A 98 -8.13 -2.87 2.66
N ALA A 99 -6.92 -3.43 2.64
CA ALA A 99 -6.53 -4.41 1.63
C ALA A 99 -5.70 -5.58 2.22
N ALA A 100 -5.82 -5.88 3.53
CA ALA A 100 -5.00 -6.91 4.17
C ALA A 100 -5.33 -8.31 3.63
N ARG A 101 -6.61 -8.63 3.51
CA ARG A 101 -7.05 -9.93 2.96
C ARG A 101 -6.70 -10.07 1.48
N SER A 102 -6.97 -9.04 0.69
CA SER A 102 -6.71 -9.06 -0.76
C SER A 102 -5.24 -9.24 -1.06
N LEU A 103 -4.36 -8.50 -0.37
CA LEU A 103 -2.91 -8.65 -0.50
C LEU A 103 -2.46 -10.07 -0.17
N SER A 104 -3.00 -10.66 0.91
CA SER A 104 -2.70 -12.04 1.28
C SER A 104 -3.22 -13.06 0.26
N VAL A 105 -4.40 -12.84 -0.31
CA VAL A 105 -5.00 -13.75 -1.31
C VAL A 105 -4.21 -13.68 -2.62
N GLU A 106 -3.89 -12.47 -3.07
CA GLU A 106 -3.11 -12.30 -4.29
C GLU A 106 -1.71 -12.92 -4.12
N SER A 107 -0.97 -12.60 -3.05
CA SER A 107 0.38 -13.15 -2.83
C SER A 107 0.41 -14.69 -2.63
N LYS A 108 -0.70 -15.29 -2.21
CA LYS A 108 -0.81 -16.75 -2.14
C LYS A 108 -0.93 -17.43 -3.51
N LYS A 109 -1.31 -16.72 -4.57
CA LYS A 109 -1.32 -17.27 -5.93
C LYS A 109 0.10 -17.60 -6.38
N GLU A 110 1.06 -16.70 -6.13
CA GLU A 110 2.49 -16.94 -6.41
C GLU A 110 3.01 -18.11 -5.58
N TYR A 111 2.68 -18.13 -4.29
CA TYR A 111 3.06 -19.24 -3.41
C TYR A 111 2.58 -20.59 -3.96
N HIS A 112 1.30 -20.71 -4.32
CA HIS A 112 0.75 -21.95 -4.83
C HIS A 112 1.38 -22.37 -6.17
N ALA A 113 1.55 -21.43 -7.10
CA ALA A 113 2.18 -21.70 -8.39
C ALA A 113 3.64 -22.16 -8.21
N LEU A 114 4.42 -21.54 -7.32
CA LEU A 114 5.79 -21.97 -7.00
C LEU A 114 5.81 -23.37 -6.37
N LYS A 115 4.87 -23.70 -5.49
CA LYS A 115 4.78 -25.02 -4.83
C LYS A 115 4.42 -26.14 -5.80
N THR A 116 3.67 -25.82 -6.85
CA THR A 116 3.31 -26.77 -7.92
C THR A 116 4.30 -26.77 -9.07
N GLN A 117 5.45 -26.06 -8.94
CA GLN A 117 6.46 -25.88 -9.97
C GLN A 117 5.94 -25.26 -11.28
N ASP A 118 4.82 -24.54 -11.21
CA ASP A 118 4.27 -23.74 -12.31
C ASP A 118 4.93 -22.35 -12.34
N VAL A 119 6.16 -22.29 -12.86
CA VAL A 119 6.94 -21.04 -12.91
C VAL A 119 6.26 -19.99 -13.81
N GLU A 120 5.63 -20.40 -14.91
CA GLU A 120 4.94 -19.46 -15.82
C GLU A 120 3.67 -18.89 -15.16
N GLY A 121 2.89 -19.73 -14.47
CA GLY A 121 1.76 -19.27 -13.66
C GLY A 121 2.20 -18.33 -12.55
N ALA A 122 3.32 -18.61 -11.90
CA ALA A 122 3.90 -17.74 -10.86
C ALA A 122 4.37 -16.40 -11.44
N ARG A 123 5.03 -16.37 -12.61
CA ARG A 123 5.41 -15.12 -13.31
C ARG A 123 4.17 -14.28 -13.68
N LYS A 124 3.12 -14.94 -14.15
CA LYS A 124 1.85 -14.27 -14.47
C LYS A 124 1.20 -13.71 -13.20
N ALA A 125 1.15 -14.47 -12.12
CA ALA A 125 0.58 -14.02 -10.86
C ALA A 125 1.33 -12.80 -10.34
N VAL A 126 2.67 -12.88 -10.20
CA VAL A 126 3.46 -11.76 -9.68
C VAL A 126 3.39 -10.51 -10.56
N SER A 127 3.20 -10.66 -11.88
CA SER A 127 3.02 -9.51 -12.78
C SER A 127 1.76 -8.68 -12.50
N MET A 128 0.80 -9.23 -11.77
CA MET A 128 -0.43 -8.51 -11.39
C MET A 128 -0.24 -7.61 -10.17
N ILE A 129 0.83 -7.82 -9.39
CA ILE A 129 1.07 -7.09 -8.14
C ILE A 129 2.38 -6.30 -8.12
N VAL A 130 3.25 -6.46 -9.14
CA VAL A 130 4.51 -5.70 -9.23
C VAL A 130 4.55 -4.83 -10.49
N GLY A 131 5.26 -3.72 -10.44
CA GLY A 131 5.47 -2.83 -11.58
C GLY A 131 6.69 -3.15 -12.45
N ARG A 132 7.48 -4.19 -12.09
CA ARG A 132 8.70 -4.60 -12.82
C ARG A 132 8.42 -5.65 -13.89
N ASP A 133 9.37 -5.84 -14.80
CA ASP A 133 9.32 -6.92 -15.79
C ASP A 133 9.49 -8.28 -15.09
N THR A 134 8.57 -9.22 -15.36
CA THR A 134 8.51 -10.50 -14.64
C THR A 134 8.89 -11.71 -15.50
N LYS A 135 8.96 -11.56 -16.82
CA LYS A 135 9.14 -12.66 -17.78
C LYS A 135 10.43 -13.47 -17.58
N SER A 136 11.49 -12.85 -17.09
CA SER A 136 12.80 -13.46 -16.88
C SER A 136 13.10 -13.83 -15.43
N LEU A 137 12.14 -13.65 -14.51
CA LEU A 137 12.37 -13.96 -13.10
C LEU A 137 12.53 -15.47 -12.88
N THR A 138 13.51 -15.82 -12.05
CA THR A 138 13.65 -17.17 -11.49
C THR A 138 12.62 -17.41 -10.39
N GLU A 139 12.46 -18.64 -9.91
CA GLU A 139 11.56 -18.96 -8.78
C GLU A 139 11.90 -18.11 -7.55
N GLU A 140 13.18 -17.99 -7.20
CA GLU A 140 13.65 -17.12 -6.13
C GLU A 140 13.30 -15.63 -6.42
N GLY A 141 13.49 -15.18 -7.66
CA GLY A 141 13.16 -13.82 -8.08
C GLY A 141 11.68 -13.51 -7.95
N ILE A 142 10.80 -14.48 -8.24
CA ILE A 142 9.34 -14.36 -8.07
C ILE A 142 8.99 -14.30 -6.57
N ALA A 143 9.52 -15.23 -5.76
CA ALA A 143 9.29 -15.24 -4.31
C ALA A 143 9.75 -13.94 -3.67
N LYS A 144 10.94 -13.45 -4.05
CA LYS A 144 11.51 -12.17 -3.62
C LYS A 144 10.59 -11.00 -3.97
N ALA A 145 10.12 -10.92 -5.21
CA ALA A 145 9.22 -9.86 -5.66
C ALA A 145 7.89 -9.86 -4.89
N ALA A 146 7.32 -11.04 -4.63
CA ALA A 146 6.10 -11.18 -3.84
C ALA A 146 6.32 -10.74 -2.38
N VAL A 147 7.43 -11.15 -1.75
CA VAL A 147 7.78 -10.74 -0.37
C VAL A 147 7.97 -9.23 -0.27
N GLU A 148 8.68 -8.61 -1.22
CA GLU A 148 8.86 -7.15 -1.30
C GLU A 148 7.51 -6.44 -1.38
N THR A 149 6.62 -6.90 -2.27
CA THR A 149 5.28 -6.32 -2.44
C THR A 149 4.44 -6.43 -1.16
N VAL A 150 4.47 -7.58 -0.47
CA VAL A 150 3.77 -7.74 0.81
C VAL A 150 4.36 -6.83 1.87
N ALA A 151 5.68 -6.70 1.95
CA ALA A 151 6.36 -5.86 2.92
C ALA A 151 6.04 -4.37 2.71
N GLU A 152 6.14 -3.86 1.49
CA GLU A 152 5.81 -2.48 1.13
C GLU A 152 4.33 -2.19 1.38
N ASN A 153 3.44 -3.03 0.88
CA ASN A 153 1.99 -2.84 1.03
C ASN A 153 1.48 -3.10 2.45
N THR A 154 2.26 -3.67 3.35
CA THR A 154 1.96 -3.65 4.79
C THR A 154 1.83 -2.22 5.29
N SER A 155 2.68 -1.28 4.80
CA SER A 155 2.50 0.15 5.05
C SER A 155 1.36 0.72 4.22
N ASP A 156 1.45 0.66 2.90
CA ASP A 156 0.65 1.48 1.98
C ASP A 156 -0.76 0.94 1.75
N GLY A 157 -0.94 -0.37 1.86
CA GLY A 157 -2.22 -1.05 1.70
C GLY A 157 -3.00 -1.28 3.00
N VAL A 158 -2.32 -1.26 4.16
CA VAL A 158 -2.92 -1.67 5.43
C VAL A 158 -2.72 -0.64 6.54
N THR A 159 -1.48 -0.39 6.96
CA THR A 159 -1.20 0.47 8.14
C THR A 159 -1.57 1.92 7.89
N ALA A 160 -1.12 2.51 6.78
CA ALA A 160 -1.42 3.90 6.46
C ALA A 160 -2.93 4.13 6.28
N PRO A 161 -3.67 3.35 5.44
CA PRO A 161 -5.11 3.48 5.37
C PRO A 161 -5.79 3.40 6.74
N LEU A 162 -5.40 2.45 7.58
CA LEU A 162 -5.98 2.27 8.90
C LEU A 162 -5.72 3.47 9.83
N MET A 163 -4.52 4.06 9.77
CA MET A 163 -4.20 5.27 10.51
C MET A 163 -5.07 6.46 10.06
N PHE A 164 -5.22 6.67 8.74
CA PHE A 164 -6.07 7.74 8.20
C PHE A 164 -7.55 7.52 8.53
N LEU A 165 -8.04 6.28 8.47
CA LEU A 165 -9.38 5.91 8.91
C LEU A 165 -9.59 6.25 10.40
N MET A 166 -8.63 5.91 11.25
CA MET A 166 -8.72 6.21 12.68
C MET A 166 -8.67 7.71 12.97
N LEU A 167 -7.99 8.51 12.16
CA LEU A 167 -7.93 9.96 12.31
C LEU A 167 -9.25 10.64 11.95
N GLY A 168 -9.87 10.30 10.84
CA GLY A 168 -11.03 11.04 10.34
C GLY A 168 -12.06 10.21 9.57
N GLY A 169 -12.14 8.91 9.83
CA GLY A 169 -13.11 8.02 9.22
C GLY A 169 -12.86 7.78 7.72
N ALA A 170 -13.89 7.30 7.05
CA ALA A 170 -13.83 6.98 5.63
C ALA A 170 -13.38 8.15 4.75
N PRO A 171 -13.75 9.42 4.99
CA PRO A 171 -13.27 10.54 4.18
C PRO A 171 -11.74 10.65 4.14
N LEU A 172 -11.06 10.57 5.29
CA LEU A 172 -9.59 10.59 5.32
C LEU A 172 -8.97 9.31 4.78
N GLY A 173 -9.65 8.17 4.92
CA GLY A 173 -9.25 6.93 4.25
C GLY A 173 -9.28 7.06 2.72
N PHE A 174 -10.34 7.66 2.16
CA PHE A 174 -10.42 7.95 0.72
C PHE A 174 -9.39 8.98 0.25
N LEU A 175 -9.13 10.01 1.06
CA LEU A 175 -8.06 10.97 0.79
C LEU A 175 -6.73 10.24 0.63
N TYR A 176 -6.37 9.38 1.58
CA TYR A 176 -5.14 8.61 1.50
C TYR A 176 -5.11 7.69 0.27
N LYS A 177 -6.21 6.95 0.03
CA LYS A 177 -6.30 6.08 -1.17
C LYS A 177 -6.18 6.87 -2.47
N ALA A 178 -6.71 8.07 -2.53
CA ALA A 178 -6.57 8.93 -3.72
C ALA A 178 -5.11 9.36 -3.94
N VAL A 179 -4.39 9.73 -2.88
CA VAL A 179 -2.94 10.05 -2.94
C VAL A 179 -2.17 8.84 -3.46
N ASN A 180 -2.34 7.69 -2.83
CA ASN A 180 -1.62 6.47 -3.18
C ASN A 180 -1.96 5.95 -4.59
N THR A 181 -3.24 6.04 -5.02
CA THR A 181 -3.64 5.66 -6.38
C THR A 181 -3.05 6.59 -7.44
N MET A 182 -2.97 7.89 -7.16
CA MET A 182 -2.33 8.83 -8.09
C MET A 182 -0.84 8.55 -8.26
N ASP A 183 -0.11 8.22 -7.20
CA ASP A 183 1.29 7.79 -7.31
C ASP A 183 1.42 6.51 -8.11
N SER A 184 0.62 5.49 -7.80
CA SER A 184 0.62 4.21 -8.52
C SER A 184 0.34 4.36 -10.03
N MET A 185 -0.46 5.35 -10.44
CA MET A 185 -0.80 5.59 -11.85
C MET A 185 0.16 6.55 -12.55
N LEU A 186 0.70 7.53 -11.86
CA LEU A 186 1.42 8.67 -12.44
C LEU A 186 2.84 8.86 -11.91
N GLY A 187 3.22 8.21 -10.79
CA GLY A 187 4.49 8.43 -10.09
C GLY A 187 5.74 7.87 -10.79
N TYR A 188 5.56 7.07 -11.85
CA TYR A 188 6.68 6.49 -12.61
C TYR A 188 7.55 7.57 -13.26
N LYS A 189 8.89 7.45 -13.11
CA LYS A 189 9.88 8.36 -13.69
C LYS A 189 10.18 8.03 -15.16
N ASN A 190 9.13 7.87 -15.99
CA ASN A 190 9.24 7.75 -17.44
C ASN A 190 9.02 9.11 -18.13
N GLU A 191 9.32 9.21 -19.43
CA GLU A 191 9.15 10.46 -20.18
C GLU A 191 7.75 11.07 -20.05
N LYS A 192 6.72 10.22 -20.03
CA LYS A 192 5.31 10.65 -19.92
C LYS A 192 5.02 11.32 -18.58
N ASN A 193 5.56 10.82 -17.49
CA ASN A 193 5.14 11.17 -16.13
C ASN A 193 6.17 12.00 -15.34
N LEU A 194 7.42 12.10 -15.82
CA LEU A 194 8.54 12.75 -15.11
C LEU A 194 8.18 14.13 -14.51
N TYR A 195 7.43 14.91 -15.24
CA TYR A 195 6.99 16.24 -14.79
C TYR A 195 5.55 16.24 -14.32
N PHE A 196 4.64 15.59 -15.01
CA PHE A 196 3.21 15.60 -14.71
C PHE A 196 2.90 14.82 -13.42
N GLY A 197 3.49 13.66 -13.22
CA GLY A 197 3.30 12.83 -12.02
C GLY A 197 4.11 13.28 -10.80
N ARG A 198 4.97 14.30 -10.95
CA ARG A 198 5.90 14.72 -9.89
C ARG A 198 5.23 15.15 -8.59
N VAL A 199 4.08 15.84 -8.68
CA VAL A 199 3.33 16.26 -7.49
C VAL A 199 2.71 15.05 -6.81
N ALA A 200 2.10 14.13 -7.57
CA ALA A 200 1.52 12.89 -7.02
C ALA A 200 2.57 12.08 -6.26
N ALA A 201 3.73 11.80 -6.86
CA ALA A 201 4.81 11.05 -6.23
C ALA A 201 5.34 11.72 -4.95
N LYS A 202 5.55 13.05 -4.97
CA LYS A 202 6.03 13.76 -3.80
C LYS A 202 5.01 13.81 -2.66
N MET A 203 3.74 13.94 -2.99
CA MET A 203 2.68 13.97 -1.99
C MET A 203 2.48 12.59 -1.37
N ASP A 204 2.58 11.51 -2.15
CA ASP A 204 2.59 10.16 -1.61
C ASP A 204 3.76 9.95 -0.64
N ASP A 205 4.97 10.40 -0.99
CA ASP A 205 6.12 10.37 -0.09
C ASP A 205 5.85 11.10 1.25
N VAL A 206 5.13 12.23 1.22
CA VAL A 206 4.76 13.01 2.43
C VAL A 206 3.70 12.27 3.25
N PHE A 207 2.64 11.78 2.61
CA PHE A 207 1.53 11.11 3.29
C PHE A 207 1.94 9.77 3.91
N ASN A 208 2.87 9.07 3.29
CA ASN A 208 3.44 7.82 3.78
C ASN A 208 4.61 8.01 4.75
N TYR A 209 5.11 9.24 4.95
CA TYR A 209 6.30 9.47 5.76
C TYR A 209 6.16 8.96 7.20
N LEU A 210 5.13 9.37 7.91
CA LEU A 210 4.86 8.90 9.27
C LEU A 210 4.33 7.46 9.30
N PRO A 211 3.32 7.09 8.49
CA PRO A 211 2.79 5.73 8.49
C PRO A 211 3.84 4.64 8.26
N SER A 212 4.76 4.80 7.30
CA SER A 212 5.78 3.79 7.02
C SER A 212 6.73 3.55 8.19
N ARG A 213 7.03 4.56 8.98
CA ARG A 213 7.88 4.45 10.17
C ARG A 213 7.14 3.79 11.32
N VAL A 214 5.88 4.14 11.53
CA VAL A 214 5.01 3.45 12.49
C VAL A 214 4.85 1.98 12.09
N SER A 215 4.59 1.71 10.80
CA SER A 215 4.54 0.35 10.25
C SER A 215 5.80 -0.44 10.58
N ALA A 216 6.97 0.14 10.34
CA ALA A 216 8.24 -0.54 10.58
C ALA A 216 8.44 -0.89 12.06
N VAL A 217 8.13 0.03 12.98
CA VAL A 217 8.23 -0.23 14.42
C VAL A 217 7.25 -1.31 14.86
N LEU A 218 6.00 -1.24 14.41
CA LEU A 218 4.99 -2.27 14.72
C LEU A 218 5.33 -3.62 14.07
N MET A 219 5.94 -3.61 12.87
CA MET A 219 6.40 -4.84 12.20
C MET A 219 7.58 -5.50 12.93
N ILE A 220 8.48 -4.73 13.57
CA ILE A 220 9.53 -5.30 14.44
C ILE A 220 8.88 -5.99 15.66
N ALA A 221 7.87 -5.37 16.27
CA ALA A 221 7.11 -6.00 17.35
C ALA A 221 6.35 -7.25 16.85
N ALA A 222 5.78 -7.19 15.66
CA ALA A 222 5.13 -8.34 15.01
C ALA A 222 6.12 -9.49 14.74
N ALA A 223 7.36 -9.19 14.35
CA ALA A 223 8.41 -10.20 14.17
C ALA A 223 8.68 -10.95 15.49
N PHE A 224 8.76 -10.24 16.61
CA PHE A 224 8.87 -10.86 17.93
C PHE A 224 7.68 -11.77 18.25
N LEU A 225 6.45 -11.27 18.07
CA LEU A 225 5.23 -12.02 18.38
C LEU A 225 5.01 -13.25 17.49
N THR A 226 5.57 -13.24 16.29
CA THR A 226 5.47 -14.36 15.33
C THR A 226 6.64 -15.35 15.41
N GLY A 227 7.57 -15.16 16.36
CA GLY A 227 8.75 -16.03 16.52
C GLY A 227 9.81 -15.84 15.43
N MET A 228 9.76 -14.72 14.68
CA MET A 228 10.80 -14.34 13.71
C MET A 228 11.92 -13.54 14.39
N ASP A 229 13.01 -13.31 13.67
CA ASP A 229 14.20 -12.62 14.25
C ASP A 229 13.96 -11.09 14.36
N ALA A 230 13.29 -10.67 15.43
CA ALA A 230 13.04 -9.26 15.72
C ALA A 230 14.33 -8.45 15.95
N LYS A 231 15.38 -9.08 16.48
CA LYS A 231 16.68 -8.41 16.70
C LYS A 231 17.33 -8.08 15.37
N LYS A 232 17.38 -9.06 14.45
CA LYS A 232 17.91 -8.86 13.11
C LYS A 232 17.04 -7.87 12.32
N ALA A 233 15.70 -7.95 12.44
CA ALA A 233 14.78 -6.99 11.86
C ALA A 233 15.10 -5.55 12.28
N ALA A 234 15.31 -5.29 13.57
CA ALA A 234 15.68 -3.97 14.08
C ALA A 234 17.07 -3.52 13.59
N GLN A 235 18.05 -4.43 13.51
CA GLN A 235 19.39 -4.13 13.00
C GLN A 235 19.36 -3.74 11.52
N ILE A 236 18.69 -4.54 10.67
CA ILE A 236 18.57 -4.26 9.23
C ILE A 236 17.78 -2.99 9.00
N TYR A 237 16.66 -2.78 9.72
CA TYR A 237 15.91 -1.53 9.67
C TYR A 237 16.80 -0.31 9.93
N LYS A 238 17.60 -0.32 11.00
CA LYS A 238 18.49 0.79 11.33
C LYS A 238 19.52 1.06 10.24
N ARG A 239 20.06 0.01 9.61
CA ARG A 239 21.10 0.08 8.58
C ARG A 239 20.54 0.46 7.20
N ASP A 240 19.43 -0.19 6.77
CA ASP A 240 19.03 -0.24 5.36
C ASP A 240 17.75 0.55 5.03
N ARG A 241 17.02 1.09 6.00
CA ARG A 241 15.76 1.81 5.80
C ARG A 241 15.80 3.01 4.84
N ARG A 242 16.96 3.39 4.33
CA ARG A 242 17.15 4.50 3.38
C ARG A 242 17.66 4.04 2.02
N LYS A 243 17.81 2.75 1.80
CA LYS A 243 18.33 2.16 0.57
C LYS A 243 17.27 1.98 -0.53
N HIS A 244 16.31 2.87 -0.62
CA HIS A 244 15.31 2.85 -1.67
C HIS A 244 15.10 4.26 -2.24
N ALA A 245 14.66 4.34 -3.50
CA ALA A 245 14.40 5.62 -4.17
C ALA A 245 13.23 6.40 -3.55
N SER A 246 12.20 5.69 -3.03
CA SER A 246 11.19 6.25 -2.13
C SER A 246 11.73 6.26 -0.69
N PRO A 247 11.51 7.32 0.08
CA PRO A 247 11.93 7.39 1.48
C PRO A 247 11.13 6.45 2.39
N ASN A 248 10.09 5.79 1.87
CA ASN A 248 9.09 5.03 2.61
C ASN A 248 9.18 3.51 2.40
N SER A 249 9.40 3.02 1.18
CA SER A 249 9.35 1.59 0.85
C SER A 249 10.35 0.76 1.66
N ALA A 250 11.61 1.21 1.77
CA ALA A 250 12.62 0.50 2.54
C ALA A 250 12.35 0.43 4.05
N GLN A 251 11.39 1.18 4.59
CA GLN A 251 11.07 1.13 6.01
C GLN A 251 10.57 -0.27 6.41
N THR A 252 9.56 -0.77 5.73
CA THR A 252 8.96 -2.09 5.97
C THR A 252 9.73 -3.22 5.29
N GLU A 253 10.28 -2.99 4.09
CA GLU A 253 11.12 -3.99 3.40
C GLU A 253 12.34 -4.37 4.23
N SER A 254 13.03 -3.40 4.85
CA SER A 254 14.21 -3.69 5.67
C SER A 254 13.87 -4.47 6.94
N VAL A 255 12.73 -4.21 7.56
CA VAL A 255 12.24 -5.01 8.69
C VAL A 255 11.94 -6.45 8.24
N CYS A 256 11.24 -6.60 7.12
CA CYS A 256 10.88 -7.90 6.56
C CYS A 256 12.13 -8.71 6.19
N ALA A 257 13.10 -8.09 5.51
CA ALA A 257 14.37 -8.72 5.16
C ALA A 257 15.11 -9.24 6.38
N GLY A 258 15.21 -8.43 7.44
CA GLY A 258 15.83 -8.81 8.70
C GLY A 258 15.08 -9.91 9.44
N ALA A 259 13.75 -9.80 9.54
CA ALA A 259 12.90 -10.79 10.21
C ALA A 259 12.97 -12.18 9.54
N LEU A 260 13.04 -12.21 8.22
CA LEU A 260 13.14 -13.43 7.42
C LEU A 260 14.57 -13.90 7.18
N GLN A 261 15.58 -13.08 7.53
CA GLN A 261 17.01 -13.36 7.30
C GLN A 261 17.37 -13.60 5.83
N VAL A 262 16.79 -12.77 4.95
CA VAL A 262 16.97 -12.83 3.49
C VAL A 262 17.42 -11.48 2.95
N GLN A 263 17.90 -11.47 1.70
CA GLN A 263 18.23 -10.25 0.98
C GLN A 263 17.13 -9.92 -0.02
N LEU A 264 16.57 -8.71 0.08
CA LEU A 264 15.54 -8.13 -0.80
C LEU A 264 16.14 -7.02 -1.68
N ALA A 265 15.32 -6.44 -2.55
CA ALA A 265 15.68 -5.38 -3.50
C ALA A 265 16.82 -5.79 -4.45
N GLY A 266 17.69 -4.87 -4.86
CA GLY A 266 18.69 -5.08 -5.90
C GLY A 266 18.17 -4.75 -7.29
N ASP A 267 18.98 -5.01 -8.29
CA ASP A 267 18.72 -4.64 -9.69
C ASP A 267 17.41 -5.23 -10.22
N ALA A 268 16.63 -4.44 -10.95
CA ALA A 268 15.37 -4.87 -11.54
C ALA A 268 15.13 -4.23 -12.90
N TRP A 269 14.45 -4.96 -13.78
CA TRP A 269 14.07 -4.49 -15.10
C TRP A 269 12.70 -3.82 -15.06
N TYR A 270 12.62 -2.63 -15.69
CA TYR A 270 11.38 -1.87 -15.87
C TYR A 270 11.27 -1.43 -17.31
N PHE A 271 10.25 -1.86 -18.02
CA PHE A 271 10.03 -1.52 -19.43
C PHE A 271 11.25 -1.82 -20.32
N GLY A 272 11.94 -2.94 -20.06
CA GLY A 272 13.12 -3.38 -20.79
C GLY A 272 14.42 -2.63 -20.43
N VAL A 273 14.42 -1.77 -19.42
CA VAL A 273 15.59 -1.04 -18.93
C VAL A 273 16.00 -1.55 -17.55
N LEU A 274 17.29 -1.84 -17.37
CA LEU A 274 17.86 -2.26 -16.08
C LEU A 274 18.03 -1.06 -15.16
N HIS A 275 17.36 -1.08 -14.03
CA HIS A 275 17.52 -0.12 -12.95
C HIS A 275 18.38 -0.71 -11.84
N LYS A 276 19.55 -0.12 -11.63
CA LYS A 276 20.42 -0.48 -10.49
C LYS A 276 19.83 0.02 -9.21
N LYS A 277 19.71 -0.87 -8.21
CA LYS A 277 19.20 -0.58 -6.87
C LYS A 277 20.09 -1.22 -5.82
N GLU A 278 20.18 -0.58 -4.67
CA GLU A 278 20.86 -1.19 -3.51
C GLU A 278 20.07 -2.38 -3.01
N THR A 279 20.79 -3.36 -2.45
CA THR A 279 20.17 -4.50 -1.77
C THR A 279 19.83 -4.14 -0.32
N ILE A 280 18.76 -4.76 0.20
CA ILE A 280 18.23 -4.58 1.55
C ILE A 280 18.32 -5.92 2.28
N GLY A 281 18.90 -5.96 3.48
CA GLY A 281 19.12 -7.18 4.23
C GLY A 281 20.43 -7.88 3.88
N ASP A 282 20.63 -9.05 4.47
CA ASP A 282 21.82 -9.88 4.30
C ASP A 282 21.46 -11.20 3.60
N PRO A 283 22.29 -11.73 2.69
CA PRO A 283 22.03 -13.00 1.99
C PRO A 283 22.36 -14.19 2.89
N ILE A 284 21.70 -14.33 4.05
CA ILE A 284 21.95 -15.43 5.01
C ILE A 284 21.44 -16.75 4.43
N ARG A 285 20.30 -16.69 3.73
CA ARG A 285 19.73 -17.79 2.98
C ARG A 285 19.00 -17.27 1.72
N PRO A 286 18.74 -18.13 0.73
CA PRO A 286 17.90 -17.73 -0.42
C PRO A 286 16.47 -17.44 0.01
N VAL A 287 15.75 -16.66 -0.82
CA VAL A 287 14.32 -16.43 -0.64
C VAL A 287 13.55 -17.64 -1.15
N GLU A 288 12.65 -18.16 -0.32
CA GLU A 288 11.83 -19.34 -0.63
C GLU A 288 10.36 -18.96 -0.79
N ALA A 289 9.57 -19.81 -1.47
CA ALA A 289 8.13 -19.64 -1.58
C ALA A 289 7.43 -19.50 -0.21
N GLU A 290 7.89 -20.20 0.83
CA GLU A 290 7.37 -20.11 2.19
C GLU A 290 7.53 -18.71 2.80
N ASP A 291 8.47 -17.90 2.33
CA ASP A 291 8.64 -16.52 2.81
C ASP A 291 7.48 -15.62 2.44
N ILE A 292 6.76 -15.93 1.37
CA ILE A 292 5.51 -15.23 1.02
C ILE A 292 4.49 -15.39 2.17
N LYS A 293 4.33 -16.59 2.71
CA LYS A 293 3.43 -16.85 3.84
C LYS A 293 3.94 -16.22 5.14
N ARG A 294 5.26 -16.26 5.35
CA ARG A 294 5.90 -15.63 6.53
C ARG A 294 5.69 -14.11 6.50
N ALA A 295 5.92 -13.47 5.34
CA ALA A 295 5.64 -12.04 5.14
C ALA A 295 4.15 -11.70 5.34
N GLY A 296 3.24 -12.54 4.81
CA GLY A 296 1.80 -12.39 5.04
C GLY A 296 1.41 -12.49 6.53
N ARG A 297 2.03 -13.41 7.29
CA ARG A 297 1.82 -13.49 8.75
C ARG A 297 2.30 -12.23 9.45
N LEU A 298 3.49 -11.74 9.08
CA LEU A 298 4.08 -10.53 9.61
C LEU A 298 3.15 -9.32 9.34
N MET A 299 2.61 -9.20 8.14
CA MET A 299 1.64 -8.18 7.74
C MET A 299 0.38 -8.23 8.63
N TYR A 300 -0.24 -9.40 8.80
CA TYR A 300 -1.48 -9.50 9.61
C TYR A 300 -1.27 -9.10 11.06
N VAL A 301 -0.17 -9.55 11.68
CA VAL A 301 0.12 -9.17 13.07
C VAL A 301 0.43 -7.67 13.16
N THR A 302 1.14 -7.11 12.18
CA THR A 302 1.36 -5.66 12.08
C THR A 302 0.05 -4.88 11.95
N ALA A 303 -0.90 -5.38 11.15
CA ALA A 303 -2.22 -4.78 10.97
C ALA A 303 -3.01 -4.75 12.30
N VAL A 304 -3.02 -5.86 13.05
CA VAL A 304 -3.67 -5.93 14.37
C VAL A 304 -3.00 -4.96 15.35
N LEU A 305 -1.68 -4.94 15.41
CA LEU A 305 -0.95 -3.98 16.25
C LEU A 305 -1.25 -2.54 15.88
N THR A 306 -1.39 -2.25 14.58
CA THR A 306 -1.79 -0.91 14.10
C THR A 306 -3.20 -0.54 14.56
N LEU A 307 -4.16 -1.48 14.45
CA LEU A 307 -5.53 -1.27 14.92
C LEU A 307 -5.56 -0.94 16.42
N LEU A 308 -4.82 -1.69 17.22
CA LEU A 308 -4.71 -1.46 18.66
C LEU A 308 -4.03 -0.13 18.97
N PHE A 309 -2.90 0.17 18.34
CA PHE A 309 -2.13 1.39 18.54
C PHE A 309 -2.94 2.65 18.15
N ALA A 310 -3.46 2.68 16.94
CA ALA A 310 -4.24 3.83 16.46
C ALA A 310 -5.58 3.94 17.19
N GLY A 311 -6.19 2.81 17.58
CA GLY A 311 -7.40 2.75 18.38
C GLY A 311 -7.19 3.32 19.80
N MET A 312 -6.07 2.99 20.45
CA MET A 312 -5.70 3.56 21.75
C MET A 312 -5.49 5.08 21.68
N ILE A 313 -4.77 5.55 20.65
CA ILE A 313 -4.58 6.99 20.42
C ILE A 313 -5.94 7.66 20.26
N ARG A 314 -6.79 7.13 19.40
CA ARG A 314 -8.12 7.70 19.18
C ARG A 314 -8.97 7.70 20.45
N PHE A 315 -8.97 6.60 21.19
CA PHE A 315 -9.70 6.51 22.46
C PHE A 315 -9.22 7.59 23.44
N TRP A 316 -7.91 7.78 23.59
CA TRP A 316 -7.33 8.73 24.53
C TRP A 316 -7.58 10.20 24.19
N TYR A 317 -7.55 10.56 22.88
CA TYR A 317 -7.65 11.96 22.46
C TYR A 317 -9.08 12.43 22.13
N PHE A 318 -10.01 11.50 21.86
CA PHE A 318 -11.35 11.84 21.38
C PHE A 318 -12.50 11.26 22.26
N TRP A 319 -12.16 10.80 23.44
CA TRP A 319 -13.15 10.36 24.44
C TRP A 319 -13.54 11.63 25.29
#